data_0e79e185429870562cdcef858a5fe22d
#
_entry.id   0e79e185429870562cdcef858a5fe22d
#
_cell.length_a   1.000
_cell.length_b   1.000
_cell.length_c   1.000
_cell.angle_alpha   90.00
_cell.angle_beta   90.00
_cell.angle_gamma   90.00
#
_symmetry.space_group_name_H-M   'P 1'
#
loop_
_entity.id
_entity.type
_entity.pdbx_description
1 polymer ?
#
loop_
_entity_poly.entity_id
_entity_poly.type
_entity_poly.pdbx_seq_one_letter_code
_entity_poly.pdbx_strand_id
1 'polypeptide(L)'
;NMNGLYNPDGIEIKQGPKDKYGRPKDGIPFHPFYSVHDLMGVAGFLLVFAFIVFFAPEMGGYFLEFNNFIPADSLKTPPHIAPVWYFTPFYSMLRATTDEFTWVLAGAAVLGAIALLVKSNLKGFMRIAVPGILIVVAVLLRAIDAKFWGVVAMGGTVVILFFLPWLDHSPVKSIRYRPTWHKWIYGIFMVNFLVLGYIGTQPPSPPLNITSQIGTLLYLAFFFLMPVWSRLGAFKKVPERVTFHAH
;
A
#
# COMPACT_ATOMS: atom_id res chain seq x y z
N ASN A 1 1.00 -22.53 -0.46
CA ASN A 1 2.19 -23.28 -0.82
C ASN A 1 1.77 -24.64 -1.43
N MET A 2 1.93 -24.80 -2.73
CA MET A 2 1.50 -26.01 -3.47
C MET A 2 2.15 -27.32 -2.98
N ASN A 3 3.25 -27.24 -2.25
CA ASN A 3 3.98 -28.41 -1.74
C ASN A 3 3.72 -28.67 -0.23
N GLY A 4 2.80 -27.96 0.40
CA GLY A 4 2.52 -28.10 1.83
C GLY A 4 3.68 -27.71 2.76
N LEU A 5 4.63 -26.92 2.29
CA LEU A 5 5.80 -26.46 3.02
C LEU A 5 5.65 -24.99 3.39
N TYR A 6 5.94 -24.66 4.63
CA TYR A 6 6.01 -23.28 5.08
C TYR A 6 7.37 -22.68 4.73
N ASN A 7 7.38 -21.58 3.98
CA ASN A 7 8.59 -20.94 3.49
C ASN A 7 8.61 -19.43 3.81
N PRO A 8 8.79 -19.04 5.09
CA PRO A 8 8.74 -17.63 5.51
C PRO A 8 9.91 -16.81 4.99
N ASP A 9 11.01 -17.47 4.63
CA ASP A 9 12.23 -16.80 4.18
C ASP A 9 12.26 -16.57 2.67
N GLY A 10 11.26 -17.07 1.95
CA GLY A 10 11.19 -16.96 0.50
C GLY A 10 12.28 -17.75 -0.23
N ILE A 11 12.75 -18.81 0.38
CA ILE A 11 13.79 -19.70 -0.18
C ILE A 11 13.18 -20.51 -1.32
N GLU A 12 13.89 -20.64 -2.41
CA GLU A 12 13.48 -21.50 -3.51
C GLU A 12 13.47 -22.96 -3.07
N ILE A 13 12.33 -23.64 -3.25
CA ILE A 13 12.19 -25.06 -2.91
C ILE A 13 12.87 -25.87 -4.00
N LYS A 14 14.07 -26.36 -3.72
CA LYS A 14 14.78 -27.28 -4.61
C LYS A 14 14.20 -28.68 -4.45
N GLN A 15 14.13 -29.41 -5.57
CA GLN A 15 13.83 -30.83 -5.53
C GLN A 15 14.98 -31.56 -4.82
N GLY A 16 14.77 -31.94 -3.56
CA GLY A 16 15.70 -32.66 -2.73
C GLY A 16 15.32 -34.13 -2.57
N PRO A 17 16.09 -34.92 -1.79
CA PRO A 17 15.78 -36.30 -1.49
C PRO A 17 14.40 -36.41 -0.82
N LYS A 18 13.60 -37.35 -1.27
CA LYS A 18 12.27 -37.64 -0.73
C LYS A 18 12.33 -38.79 0.24
N ASP A 19 11.39 -38.85 1.17
CA ASP A 19 11.16 -39.99 2.04
C ASP A 19 10.45 -41.13 1.29
N LYS A 20 10.22 -42.28 1.96
CA LYS A 20 9.47 -43.40 1.41
C LYS A 20 8.03 -43.11 0.99
N TYR A 21 7.48 -41.97 1.45
CA TYR A 21 6.12 -41.49 1.11
C TYR A 21 6.12 -40.38 0.06
N GLY A 22 7.25 -40.10 -0.57
CA GLY A 22 7.40 -39.05 -1.59
C GLY A 22 7.48 -37.63 -1.05
N ARG A 23 7.63 -37.44 0.27
CA ARG A 23 7.72 -36.12 0.90
C ARG A 23 9.16 -35.61 0.88
N PRO A 24 9.40 -34.31 0.65
CA PRO A 24 10.74 -33.74 0.76
C PRO A 24 11.31 -33.91 2.17
N LYS A 25 12.51 -34.44 2.30
CA LYS A 25 13.19 -34.64 3.62
C LYS A 25 13.56 -33.32 4.30
N ASP A 26 13.75 -32.26 3.52
CA ASP A 26 14.09 -30.93 3.98
C ASP A 26 12.85 -29.99 4.07
N GLY A 27 11.66 -30.55 4.14
CA GLY A 27 10.42 -29.83 4.31
C GLY A 27 10.00 -29.69 5.76
N ILE A 28 9.16 -28.71 6.03
CA ILE A 28 8.49 -28.54 7.31
C ILE A 28 7.07 -29.10 7.17
N PRO A 29 6.66 -30.11 7.96
CA PRO A 29 5.30 -30.64 7.87
C PRO A 29 4.28 -29.59 8.30
N PHE A 30 3.26 -29.38 7.47
CA PHE A 30 2.21 -28.42 7.77
C PHE A 30 1.31 -28.92 8.91
N HIS A 31 0.83 -30.13 8.80
CA HIS A 31 -0.01 -30.75 9.82
C HIS A 31 0.81 -31.67 10.73
N PRO A 32 0.62 -31.65 12.06
CA PRO A 32 -0.34 -30.84 12.82
C PRO A 32 0.16 -29.45 13.22
N PHE A 33 1.46 -29.16 13.10
CA PHE A 33 2.11 -28.00 13.70
C PHE A 33 1.50 -26.67 13.23
N TYR A 34 1.51 -26.40 11.92
CA TYR A 34 0.94 -25.16 11.39
C TYR A 34 -0.58 -25.16 11.34
N SER A 35 -1.22 -26.33 11.25
CA SER A 35 -2.67 -26.43 11.37
C SER A 35 -3.16 -25.95 12.74
N VAL A 36 -2.45 -26.28 13.81
CA VAL A 36 -2.79 -25.82 15.16
C VAL A 36 -2.56 -24.31 15.29
N HIS A 37 -1.47 -23.76 14.71
CA HIS A 37 -1.22 -22.33 14.72
C HIS A 37 -2.32 -21.55 13.96
N ASP A 38 -2.76 -22.05 12.82
CA ASP A 38 -3.86 -21.45 12.06
C ASP A 38 -5.16 -21.48 12.86
N LEU A 39 -5.49 -22.61 13.52
CA LEU A 39 -6.65 -22.70 14.39
C LEU A 39 -6.60 -21.74 15.58
N MET A 40 -5.41 -21.55 16.18
CA MET A 40 -5.24 -20.55 17.24
C MET A 40 -5.50 -19.13 16.72
N GLY A 41 -4.99 -18.80 15.54
CA GLY A 41 -5.24 -17.51 14.90
C GLY A 41 -6.72 -17.28 14.61
N VAL A 42 -7.40 -18.30 14.04
CA VAL A 42 -8.85 -18.26 13.78
C VAL A 42 -9.64 -18.13 15.07
N ALA A 43 -9.30 -18.89 16.12
CA ALA A 43 -9.98 -18.82 17.40
C ALA A 43 -9.81 -17.43 18.05
N GLY A 44 -8.60 -16.87 18.06
CA GLY A 44 -8.35 -15.52 18.56
C GLY A 44 -9.15 -14.46 17.81
N PHE A 45 -9.16 -14.53 16.48
CA PHE A 45 -9.96 -13.63 15.66
C PHE A 45 -11.46 -13.77 15.97
N LEU A 46 -11.99 -14.99 16.02
CA LEU A 46 -13.40 -15.23 16.28
C LEU A 46 -13.83 -14.78 17.67
N LEU A 47 -12.98 -14.89 18.70
CA LEU A 47 -13.26 -14.35 20.03
C LEU A 47 -13.43 -12.84 20.02
N VAL A 48 -12.50 -12.11 19.36
CA VAL A 48 -12.61 -10.65 19.22
C VAL A 48 -13.81 -10.27 18.38
N PHE A 49 -14.04 -10.96 17.28
CA PHE A 49 -15.17 -10.72 16.40
C PHE A 49 -16.51 -10.96 17.12
N ALA A 50 -16.64 -12.07 17.84
CA ALA A 50 -17.84 -12.39 18.60
C ALA A 50 -18.07 -11.36 19.72
N PHE A 51 -17.01 -10.95 20.42
CA PHE A 51 -17.12 -9.90 21.43
C PHE A 51 -17.70 -8.61 20.84
N ILE A 52 -17.17 -8.15 19.70
CA ILE A 52 -17.66 -6.93 19.04
C ILE A 52 -19.12 -7.11 18.63
N VAL A 53 -19.45 -8.19 17.89
CA VAL A 53 -20.80 -8.39 17.35
C VAL A 53 -21.86 -8.52 18.42
N PHE A 54 -21.58 -9.24 19.52
CA PHE A 54 -22.58 -9.52 20.56
C PHE A 54 -22.62 -8.51 21.68
N PHE A 55 -21.52 -7.82 22.00
CA PHE A 55 -21.42 -6.95 23.18
C PHE A 55 -21.16 -5.48 22.85
N ALA A 56 -20.55 -5.18 21.73
CA ALA A 56 -20.19 -3.80 21.36
C ALA A 56 -20.27 -3.55 19.85
N PRO A 57 -21.41 -3.84 19.17
CA PRO A 57 -21.49 -3.77 17.70
C PRO A 57 -21.26 -2.35 17.16
N GLU A 58 -21.54 -1.35 17.93
CA GLU A 58 -21.40 0.05 17.54
C GLU A 58 -20.02 0.63 17.88
N MET A 59 -19.36 0.10 18.93
CA MET A 59 -18.07 0.60 19.47
C MET A 59 -18.04 2.12 19.58
N GLY A 60 -19.14 2.74 20.07
CA GLY A 60 -19.26 4.19 20.18
C GLY A 60 -19.26 4.94 18.84
N GLY A 61 -19.68 4.29 17.77
CA GLY A 61 -19.71 4.85 16.41
C GLY A 61 -18.47 4.57 15.57
N TYR A 62 -17.51 3.79 16.09
CA TYR A 62 -16.30 3.44 15.30
C TYR A 62 -16.56 2.43 14.19
N PHE A 63 -17.47 1.47 14.41
CA PHE A 63 -17.80 0.44 13.40
C PHE A 63 -19.07 0.77 12.61
N LEU A 64 -20.03 1.43 13.25
CA LEU A 64 -21.22 1.92 12.58
C LEU A 64 -21.17 3.45 12.49
N GLU A 65 -21.35 3.96 11.29
CA GLU A 65 -21.38 5.38 11.04
C GLU A 65 -22.57 6.02 11.75
N PHE A 66 -22.35 7.20 12.36
CA PHE A 66 -23.38 7.96 13.09
C PHE A 66 -24.65 8.20 12.26
N ASN A 67 -24.52 8.38 10.95
CA ASN A 67 -25.67 8.60 10.06
C ASN A 67 -26.62 7.39 9.98
N ASN A 68 -26.16 6.19 10.33
CA ASN A 68 -27.02 5.00 10.36
C ASN A 68 -28.07 5.04 11.48
N PHE A 69 -27.90 5.89 12.48
CA PHE A 69 -28.85 6.08 13.60
C PHE A 69 -29.85 7.21 13.34
N ILE A 70 -29.71 7.96 12.24
CA ILE A 70 -30.59 9.06 11.90
C ILE A 70 -31.71 8.52 10.99
N PRO A 71 -32.99 8.87 11.24
CA PRO A 71 -34.07 8.53 10.32
C PRO A 71 -33.81 9.03 8.90
N ALA A 72 -34.06 8.19 7.92
CA ALA A 72 -33.86 8.55 6.51
C ALA A 72 -34.84 9.66 6.09
N ASP A 73 -34.31 10.74 5.51
CA ASP A 73 -35.06 11.83 4.92
C ASP A 73 -34.54 12.06 3.50
N SER A 74 -35.36 11.83 2.51
CA SER A 74 -35.00 11.98 1.09
C SER A 74 -34.70 13.43 0.68
N LEU A 75 -35.12 14.40 1.47
CA LEU A 75 -34.96 15.83 1.20
C LEU A 75 -33.82 16.48 2.00
N LYS A 76 -33.20 15.74 2.94
CA LYS A 76 -32.18 16.28 3.82
C LYS A 76 -30.90 15.42 3.77
N THR A 77 -29.87 15.96 3.16
CA THR A 77 -28.53 15.33 3.20
C THR A 77 -27.86 15.59 4.55
N PRO A 78 -27.28 14.56 5.21
CA PRO A 78 -26.52 14.77 6.43
C PRO A 78 -25.35 15.75 6.23
N PRO A 79 -25.03 16.58 7.22
CA PRO A 79 -24.00 17.62 7.09
C PRO A 79 -22.57 17.06 6.92
N HIS A 80 -22.35 15.83 7.36
CA HIS A 80 -21.09 15.14 7.22
C HIS A 80 -21.33 13.69 6.80
N ILE A 81 -20.77 13.32 5.64
CA ILE A 81 -20.82 11.95 5.12
C ILE A 81 -19.38 11.48 4.95
N ALA A 82 -19.01 10.42 5.67
CA ALA A 82 -17.74 9.74 5.49
C ALA A 82 -18.00 8.34 4.88
N PRO A 83 -17.10 7.83 4.03
CA PRO A 83 -17.19 6.45 3.58
C PRO A 83 -16.85 5.48 4.72
N VAL A 84 -17.12 4.18 4.51
CA VAL A 84 -16.71 3.14 5.46
C VAL A 84 -15.20 3.18 5.75
N TRP A 85 -14.81 2.82 6.97
CA TRP A 85 -13.46 3.03 7.52
C TRP A 85 -12.30 2.53 6.63
N TYR A 86 -12.48 1.39 5.95
CA TYR A 86 -11.43 0.85 5.06
C TYR A 86 -11.28 1.63 3.76
N PHE A 87 -12.24 2.48 3.42
CA PHE A 87 -12.19 3.32 2.21
C PHE A 87 -11.70 4.76 2.50
N THR A 88 -11.70 5.16 3.76
CA THR A 88 -11.34 6.53 4.19
C THR A 88 -9.96 7.00 3.74
N PRO A 89 -8.87 6.16 3.68
CA PRO A 89 -7.59 6.61 3.16
C PRO A 89 -7.68 7.06 1.70
N PHE A 90 -8.38 6.29 0.89
CA PHE A 90 -8.55 6.59 -0.55
C PHE A 90 -9.45 7.80 -0.78
N TYR A 91 -10.48 7.97 0.04
CA TYR A 91 -11.33 9.16 0.04
C TYR A 91 -10.56 10.42 0.44
N SER A 92 -9.64 10.32 1.39
CA SER A 92 -8.73 11.40 1.75
C SER A 92 -7.88 11.82 0.55
N MET A 93 -7.33 10.87 -0.22
CA MET A 93 -6.55 11.12 -1.43
C MET A 93 -7.38 11.79 -2.53
N LEU A 94 -8.64 11.37 -2.70
CA LEU A 94 -9.58 12.02 -3.63
C LEU A 94 -9.77 13.50 -3.27
N ARG A 95 -10.02 13.79 -1.99
CA ARG A 95 -10.23 15.16 -1.48
C ARG A 95 -8.96 16.01 -1.50
N ALA A 96 -7.79 15.40 -1.42
CA ALA A 96 -6.50 16.09 -1.48
C ALA A 96 -6.28 16.81 -2.82
N THR A 97 -6.90 16.33 -3.89
CA THR A 97 -6.69 16.85 -5.24
C THR A 97 -7.56 18.09 -5.46
N THR A 98 -7.05 19.24 -5.00
CA THR A 98 -7.64 20.57 -5.21
C THR A 98 -7.03 21.24 -6.43
N ASP A 99 -7.65 22.32 -6.88
CA ASP A 99 -7.16 23.10 -8.02
C ASP A 99 -5.76 23.68 -7.76
N GLU A 100 -5.51 24.20 -6.57
CA GLU A 100 -4.20 24.68 -6.15
C GLU A 100 -3.15 23.55 -6.16
N PHE A 101 -3.54 22.35 -5.73
CA PHE A 101 -2.64 21.21 -5.73
C PHE A 101 -2.29 20.76 -7.15
N THR A 102 -3.23 20.80 -8.10
CA THR A 102 -2.93 20.51 -9.52
C THR A 102 -1.98 21.54 -10.12
N TRP A 103 -2.01 22.82 -9.70
CA TRP A 103 -1.01 23.83 -10.08
C TRP A 103 0.38 23.47 -9.57
N VAL A 104 0.49 23.08 -8.30
CA VAL A 104 1.78 22.66 -7.71
C VAL A 104 2.34 21.45 -8.46
N LEU A 105 1.50 20.43 -8.73
CA LEU A 105 1.93 19.24 -9.47
C LEU A 105 2.34 19.55 -10.91
N ALA A 106 1.59 20.41 -11.60
CA ALA A 106 1.92 20.85 -12.96
C ALA A 106 3.27 21.61 -12.98
N GLY A 107 3.45 22.54 -12.03
CA GLY A 107 4.72 23.25 -11.86
C GLY A 107 5.89 22.32 -11.59
N ALA A 108 5.72 21.35 -10.68
CA ALA A 108 6.74 20.34 -10.38
C ALA A 108 7.07 19.48 -11.61
N ALA A 109 6.08 19.09 -12.41
CA ALA A 109 6.29 18.33 -13.65
C ALA A 109 7.09 19.14 -14.68
N VAL A 110 6.79 20.42 -14.87
CA VAL A 110 7.55 21.31 -15.77
C VAL A 110 8.99 21.49 -15.28
N LEU A 111 9.19 21.77 -13.99
CA LEU A 111 10.53 21.89 -13.41
C LEU A 111 11.33 20.59 -13.53
N GLY A 112 10.67 19.44 -13.31
CA GLY A 112 11.25 18.13 -13.53
C GLY A 112 11.66 17.89 -14.97
N ALA A 113 10.82 18.28 -15.93
CA ALA A 113 11.14 18.20 -17.35
C ALA A 113 12.38 19.05 -17.72
N ILE A 114 12.44 20.29 -17.23
CA ILE A 114 13.60 21.18 -17.45
C ILE A 114 14.87 20.60 -16.80
N ALA A 115 14.79 20.11 -15.57
CA ALA A 115 15.91 19.50 -14.86
C ALA A 115 16.47 18.28 -15.62
N LEU A 116 15.58 17.44 -16.18
CA LEU A 116 15.95 16.28 -16.97
C LEU A 116 16.61 16.68 -18.29
N LEU A 117 16.12 17.72 -18.95
CA LEU A 117 16.75 18.22 -20.20
C LEU A 117 18.18 18.76 -19.96
N VAL A 118 18.38 19.43 -18.81
CA VAL A 118 19.66 20.08 -18.50
C VAL A 118 20.68 19.12 -17.89
N LYS A 119 20.27 18.25 -16.94
CA LYS A 119 21.20 17.47 -16.10
C LYS A 119 21.12 15.96 -16.28
N SER A 120 20.20 15.40 -17.10
CA SER A 120 20.06 13.96 -17.15
C SER A 120 21.11 13.30 -18.03
N ASN A 121 21.53 12.11 -17.62
CA ASN A 121 22.36 11.19 -18.41
C ASN A 121 21.54 10.33 -19.38
N LEU A 122 20.27 10.69 -19.63
CA LEU A 122 19.40 9.98 -20.56
C LEU A 122 19.96 10.12 -21.99
N LYS A 123 20.01 9.01 -22.71
CA LYS A 123 20.54 8.95 -24.09
C LYS A 123 19.46 8.65 -25.10
N GLY A 124 19.70 9.09 -26.34
CA GLY A 124 18.81 8.80 -27.46
C GLY A 124 17.39 9.33 -27.27
N PHE A 125 16.41 8.57 -27.73
CA PHE A 125 14.99 8.91 -27.69
C PHE A 125 14.47 9.27 -26.28
N MET A 126 14.94 8.59 -25.23
CA MET A 126 14.51 8.81 -23.86
C MET A 126 14.82 10.23 -23.34
N ARG A 127 15.83 10.89 -23.89
CA ARG A 127 16.18 12.26 -23.49
C ARG A 127 15.09 13.27 -23.82
N ILE A 128 14.32 13.02 -24.86
CA ILE A 128 13.21 13.89 -25.30
C ILE A 128 11.87 13.32 -24.82
N ALA A 129 11.69 12.01 -24.86
CA ALA A 129 10.41 11.37 -24.53
C ALA A 129 10.01 11.60 -23.06
N VAL A 130 10.93 11.44 -22.10
CA VAL A 130 10.58 11.57 -20.67
C VAL A 130 10.21 13.01 -20.30
N PRO A 131 10.99 14.05 -20.65
CA PRO A 131 10.57 15.44 -20.45
C PRO A 131 9.28 15.79 -21.20
N GLY A 132 9.12 15.28 -22.43
CA GLY A 132 7.90 15.47 -23.21
C GLY A 132 6.65 14.92 -22.51
N ILE A 133 6.73 13.72 -21.95
CA ILE A 133 5.65 13.12 -21.15
C ILE A 133 5.32 13.99 -19.94
N LEU A 134 6.32 14.51 -19.23
CA LEU A 134 6.09 15.38 -18.06
C LEU A 134 5.38 16.68 -18.44
N ILE A 135 5.72 17.26 -19.60
CA ILE A 135 5.03 18.47 -20.11
C ILE A 135 3.58 18.14 -20.47
N VAL A 136 3.34 17.01 -21.16
CA VAL A 136 1.98 16.57 -21.48
C VAL A 136 1.16 16.35 -20.22
N VAL A 137 1.75 15.71 -19.19
CA VAL A 137 1.09 15.54 -17.88
C VAL A 137 0.78 16.90 -17.24
N ALA A 138 1.69 17.86 -17.28
CA ALA A 138 1.46 19.19 -16.74
C ALA A 138 0.29 19.91 -17.46
N VAL A 139 0.22 19.80 -18.77
CA VAL A 139 -0.89 20.35 -19.57
C VAL A 139 -2.20 19.66 -19.22
N LEU A 140 -2.23 18.34 -19.15
CA LEU A 140 -3.43 17.57 -18.80
C LEU A 140 -3.91 17.89 -17.38
N LEU A 141 -3.00 18.06 -16.42
CA LEU A 141 -3.33 18.47 -15.04
C LEU A 141 -4.07 19.82 -14.99
N ARG A 142 -3.86 20.69 -15.99
CA ARG A 142 -4.52 22.00 -16.08
C ARG A 142 -5.71 22.04 -17.01
N ALA A 143 -5.75 21.16 -18.01
CA ALA A 143 -6.83 21.11 -18.99
C ALA A 143 -8.08 20.39 -18.45
N ILE A 144 -7.91 19.50 -17.48
CA ILE A 144 -8.97 18.67 -16.93
C ILE A 144 -9.24 19.08 -15.48
N ASP A 145 -10.51 19.02 -15.07
CA ASP A 145 -10.97 19.38 -13.72
C ASP A 145 -10.19 18.59 -12.62
N ALA A 146 -9.83 19.28 -11.54
CA ALA A 146 -9.17 18.71 -10.39
C ALA A 146 -9.93 17.53 -9.76
N LYS A 147 -11.27 17.56 -9.79
CA LYS A 147 -12.11 16.46 -9.30
C LYS A 147 -11.89 15.17 -10.09
N PHE A 148 -11.73 15.27 -11.40
CA PHE A 148 -11.39 14.11 -12.23
C PHE A 148 -10.06 13.51 -11.80
N TRP A 149 -9.04 14.34 -11.58
CA TRP A 149 -7.74 13.89 -11.10
C TRP A 149 -7.80 13.28 -9.71
N GLY A 150 -8.70 13.75 -8.85
CA GLY A 150 -8.98 13.13 -7.55
C GLY A 150 -9.48 11.69 -7.70
N VAL A 151 -10.40 11.45 -8.64
CA VAL A 151 -10.89 10.09 -8.94
C VAL A 151 -9.78 9.22 -9.54
N VAL A 152 -8.97 9.77 -10.44
CA VAL A 152 -7.81 9.06 -11.02
C VAL A 152 -6.78 8.71 -9.94
N ALA A 153 -6.48 9.64 -9.02
CA ALA A 153 -5.57 9.38 -7.90
C ALA A 153 -6.12 8.27 -6.99
N MET A 154 -7.38 8.35 -6.59
CA MET A 154 -8.04 7.35 -5.77
C MET A 154 -8.03 5.96 -6.43
N GLY A 155 -8.46 5.86 -7.68
CA GLY A 155 -8.44 4.60 -8.43
C GLY A 155 -7.03 4.09 -8.68
N GLY A 156 -6.10 4.98 -9.03
CA GLY A 156 -4.71 4.67 -9.27
C GLY A 156 -3.99 4.10 -8.05
N THR A 157 -4.31 4.59 -6.84
CA THR A 157 -3.73 4.09 -5.59
C THR A 157 -4.16 2.65 -5.26
N VAL A 158 -5.32 2.22 -5.72
CA VAL A 158 -5.76 0.81 -5.62
C VAL A 158 -5.15 -0.02 -6.75
N VAL A 159 -5.20 0.47 -7.98
CA VAL A 159 -4.71 -0.25 -9.16
C VAL A 159 -3.21 -0.50 -9.09
N ILE A 160 -2.41 0.41 -8.51
CA ILE A 160 -0.95 0.26 -8.40
C ILE A 160 -0.55 -1.00 -7.60
N LEU A 161 -1.41 -1.48 -6.70
CA LEU A 161 -1.16 -2.70 -5.91
C LEU A 161 -1.04 -3.95 -6.79
N PHE A 162 -1.73 -4.00 -7.92
CA PHE A 162 -1.62 -5.11 -8.87
C PHE A 162 -0.24 -5.16 -9.55
N PHE A 163 0.47 -4.03 -9.58
CA PHE A 163 1.78 -3.92 -10.20
C PHE A 163 2.95 -4.19 -9.25
N LEU A 164 2.69 -4.49 -7.97
CA LEU A 164 3.72 -4.78 -6.96
C LEU A 164 4.79 -5.80 -7.42
N PRO A 165 4.43 -6.92 -8.08
CA PRO A 165 5.44 -7.89 -8.53
C PRO A 165 6.45 -7.31 -9.54
N TRP A 166 6.06 -6.29 -10.29
CA TRP A 166 6.92 -5.60 -11.25
C TRP A 166 7.60 -4.35 -10.68
N LEU A 167 7.08 -3.80 -9.58
CA LEU A 167 7.67 -2.64 -8.91
C LEU A 167 8.77 -3.07 -7.91
N ASP A 168 8.57 -4.18 -7.21
CA ASP A 168 9.54 -4.67 -6.24
C ASP A 168 10.68 -5.46 -6.92
N HIS A 169 11.81 -4.80 -7.10
CA HIS A 169 13.01 -5.38 -7.68
C HIS A 169 14.01 -5.89 -6.64
N SER A 170 13.58 -6.15 -5.42
CA SER A 170 14.46 -6.67 -4.37
C SER A 170 15.05 -8.02 -4.77
N PRO A 171 16.36 -8.24 -4.59
CA PRO A 171 16.99 -9.54 -4.85
C PRO A 171 16.55 -10.62 -3.87
N VAL A 172 15.94 -10.23 -2.73
CA VAL A 172 15.45 -11.16 -1.70
C VAL A 172 13.95 -10.97 -1.48
N LYS A 173 13.22 -12.07 -1.40
CA LYS A 173 11.74 -12.05 -1.25
C LYS A 173 11.31 -11.63 0.15
N SER A 174 11.96 -12.19 1.19
CA SER A 174 11.58 -11.93 2.58
C SER A 174 12.19 -10.63 3.12
N ILE A 175 11.39 -9.87 3.85
CA ILE A 175 11.82 -8.63 4.53
C ILE A 175 12.89 -8.87 5.61
N ARG A 176 13.03 -10.12 6.11
CA ARG A 176 14.06 -10.49 7.10
C ARG A 176 15.48 -10.25 6.58
N TYR A 177 15.70 -10.45 5.29
CA TYR A 177 17.00 -10.35 4.63
C TYR A 177 17.22 -9.00 3.96
N ARG A 178 16.23 -8.13 3.98
CA ARG A 178 16.34 -6.74 3.46
C ARG A 178 17.05 -5.83 4.46
N PRO A 179 17.66 -4.74 4.01
CA PRO A 179 18.25 -3.73 4.87
C PRO A 179 17.24 -3.18 5.89
N THR A 180 17.72 -2.79 7.07
CA THR A 180 16.85 -2.30 8.15
C THR A 180 16.05 -1.07 7.74
N TRP A 181 16.63 -0.17 6.94
CA TRP A 181 15.93 1.03 6.48
C TRP A 181 14.74 0.73 5.55
N HIS A 182 14.71 -0.40 4.83
CA HIS A 182 13.50 -0.84 4.11
C HIS A 182 12.33 -1.05 5.07
N LYS A 183 12.58 -1.62 6.25
CA LYS A 183 11.54 -1.81 7.27
C LYS A 183 10.99 -0.48 7.76
N TRP A 184 11.84 0.55 7.88
CA TRP A 184 11.41 1.90 8.23
C TRP A 184 10.56 2.55 7.14
N ILE A 185 10.89 2.35 5.85
CA ILE A 185 10.06 2.82 4.73
C ILE A 185 8.66 2.19 4.80
N TYR A 186 8.57 0.87 5.04
CA TYR A 186 7.28 0.21 5.24
C TYR A 186 6.54 0.74 6.47
N GLY A 187 7.25 0.97 7.57
CA GLY A 187 6.68 1.56 8.78
C GLY A 187 6.10 2.95 8.55
N ILE A 188 6.85 3.83 7.88
CA ILE A 188 6.40 5.17 7.50
C ILE A 188 5.18 5.09 6.58
N PHE A 189 5.18 4.19 5.60
CA PHE A 189 4.04 3.97 4.72
C PHE A 189 2.79 3.57 5.50
N MET A 190 2.89 2.64 6.45
CA MET A 190 1.78 2.22 7.29
C MET A 190 1.23 3.35 8.15
N VAL A 191 2.12 4.13 8.80
CA VAL A 191 1.70 5.30 9.59
C VAL A 191 1.00 6.32 8.70
N ASN A 192 1.57 6.63 7.53
CA ASN A 192 0.96 7.52 6.56
C ASN A 192 -0.44 7.05 6.12
N PHE A 193 -0.61 5.75 5.87
CA PHE A 193 -1.90 5.17 5.50
C PHE A 193 -2.95 5.33 6.61
N LEU A 194 -2.57 5.12 7.88
CA LEU A 194 -3.44 5.34 9.02
C LEU A 194 -3.81 6.81 9.20
N VAL A 195 -2.86 7.72 9.01
CA VAL A 195 -3.10 9.18 9.05
C VAL A 195 -4.09 9.60 7.96
N LEU A 196 -3.91 9.11 6.73
CA LEU A 196 -4.85 9.36 5.64
C LEU A 196 -6.24 8.79 5.95
N GLY A 197 -6.32 7.62 6.59
CA GLY A 197 -7.55 7.02 7.05
C GLY A 197 -8.29 7.92 8.06
N TYR A 198 -7.57 8.42 9.05
CA TYR A 198 -8.12 9.35 10.02
C TYR A 198 -8.62 10.65 9.37
N ILE A 199 -7.81 11.26 8.48
CA ILE A 199 -8.21 12.49 7.78
C ILE A 199 -9.46 12.26 6.92
N GLY A 200 -9.62 11.08 6.33
CA GLY A 200 -10.79 10.73 5.53
C GLY A 200 -12.11 10.72 6.30
N THR A 201 -12.06 10.53 7.62
CA THR A 201 -13.25 10.61 8.51
C THR A 201 -13.57 12.02 8.98
N GLN A 202 -12.63 12.97 8.81
CA GLN A 202 -12.79 14.32 9.31
C GLN A 202 -13.42 15.27 8.27
N PRO A 203 -14.16 16.29 8.68
CA PRO A 203 -14.60 17.34 7.78
C PRO A 203 -13.40 18.07 7.16
N PRO A 204 -13.52 18.59 5.92
CA PRO A 204 -12.43 19.27 5.25
C PRO A 204 -12.04 20.56 5.99
N SER A 205 -10.74 20.73 6.22
CA SER A 205 -10.15 21.95 6.76
C SER A 205 -8.79 22.20 6.09
N PRO A 206 -8.32 23.46 6.01
CA PRO A 206 -7.06 23.77 5.32
C PRO A 206 -5.86 22.93 5.80
N PRO A 207 -5.61 22.77 7.13
CA PRO A 207 -4.47 21.97 7.59
C PRO A 207 -4.61 20.48 7.26
N LEU A 208 -5.83 19.93 7.33
CA LEU A 208 -6.07 18.53 6.98
C LEU A 208 -5.92 18.28 5.48
N ASN A 209 -6.29 19.25 4.64
CA ASN A 209 -6.10 19.16 3.20
C ASN A 209 -4.61 19.12 2.84
N ILE A 210 -3.78 19.99 3.44
CA ILE A 210 -2.33 19.99 3.22
C ILE A 210 -1.72 18.66 3.68
N THR A 211 -2.10 18.17 4.85
CA THR A 211 -1.62 16.88 5.36
C THR A 211 -2.02 15.73 4.44
N SER A 212 -3.24 15.76 3.91
CA SER A 212 -3.73 14.78 2.94
C SER A 212 -2.95 14.83 1.62
N GLN A 213 -2.60 16.02 1.13
CA GLN A 213 -1.77 16.21 -0.06
C GLN A 213 -0.38 15.62 0.11
N ILE A 214 0.29 15.94 1.23
CA ILE A 214 1.59 15.37 1.57
C ILE A 214 1.50 13.85 1.71
N GLY A 215 0.49 13.35 2.42
CA GLY A 215 0.27 11.92 2.59
C GLY A 215 0.01 11.19 1.27
N THR A 216 -0.72 11.80 0.36
CA THR A 216 -0.95 11.25 -0.99
C THR A 216 0.34 11.17 -1.79
N LEU A 217 1.16 12.22 -1.74
CA LEU A 217 2.47 12.21 -2.40
C LEU A 217 3.40 11.15 -1.80
N LEU A 218 3.43 10.99 -0.48
CA LEU A 218 4.21 9.94 0.19
C LEU A 218 3.72 8.53 -0.20
N TYR A 219 2.41 8.35 -0.29
CA TYR A 219 1.82 7.08 -0.74
C TYR A 219 2.27 6.74 -2.17
N LEU A 220 2.12 7.66 -3.09
CA LEU A 220 2.51 7.47 -4.49
C LEU A 220 4.03 7.31 -4.63
N ALA A 221 4.83 8.11 -3.90
CA ALA A 221 6.28 8.02 -3.91
C ALA A 221 6.78 6.65 -3.43
N PHE A 222 6.11 6.03 -2.45
CA PHE A 222 6.45 4.69 -2.00
C PHE A 222 6.44 3.69 -3.16
N PHE A 223 5.39 3.70 -4.00
CA PHE A 223 5.28 2.77 -5.13
C PHE A 223 6.12 3.19 -6.33
N PHE A 224 6.08 4.46 -6.74
CA PHE A 224 6.83 4.90 -7.92
C PHE A 224 8.35 4.86 -7.74
N LEU A 225 8.83 5.05 -6.51
CA LEU A 225 10.25 4.91 -6.21
C LEU A 225 10.65 3.49 -5.80
N MET A 226 9.69 2.56 -5.66
CA MET A 226 9.95 1.17 -5.28
C MET A 226 10.98 0.47 -6.20
N PRO A 227 10.94 0.62 -7.53
CA PRO A 227 11.95 0.02 -8.40
C PRO A 227 13.38 0.48 -8.12
N VAL A 228 13.54 1.63 -7.50
CA VAL A 228 14.85 2.20 -7.13
C VAL A 228 15.24 1.76 -5.73
N TRP A 229 14.44 2.12 -4.72
CA TRP A 229 14.83 1.88 -3.32
C TRP A 229 14.86 0.39 -2.96
N SER A 230 14.03 -0.45 -3.61
CA SER A 230 14.01 -1.89 -3.32
C SER A 230 15.30 -2.63 -3.71
N ARG A 231 16.09 -2.05 -4.62
CA ARG A 231 17.41 -2.60 -5.03
C ARG A 231 18.57 -2.14 -4.18
N LEU A 232 18.42 -1.07 -3.42
CA LEU A 232 19.50 -0.41 -2.73
C LEU A 232 19.74 -1.02 -1.35
N GLY A 233 21.01 -1.08 -0.95
CA GLY A 233 21.44 -1.45 0.40
C GLY A 233 22.10 -2.82 0.50
N ALA A 234 22.52 -3.17 1.72
CA ALA A 234 23.17 -4.45 2.02
C ALA A 234 22.12 -5.50 2.40
N PHE A 235 21.95 -6.47 1.53
CA PHE A 235 21.05 -7.61 1.75
C PHE A 235 21.77 -8.70 2.52
N LYS A 236 21.05 -9.34 3.45
CA LYS A 236 21.58 -10.50 4.19
C LYS A 236 21.53 -11.74 3.32
N LYS A 237 22.47 -12.64 3.52
CA LYS A 237 22.51 -13.91 2.80
C LYS A 237 21.31 -14.77 3.20
N VAL A 238 20.52 -15.20 2.20
CA VAL A 238 19.39 -16.10 2.38
C VAL A 238 19.93 -17.53 2.54
N PRO A 239 19.41 -18.35 3.51
CA PRO A 239 19.78 -19.75 3.62
C PRO A 239 19.47 -20.53 2.34
N GLU A 240 20.30 -21.51 2.01
CA GLU A 240 20.09 -22.32 0.79
C GLU A 240 18.92 -23.30 0.93
N ARG A 241 18.58 -23.68 2.15
CA ARG A 241 17.53 -24.65 2.47
C ARG A 241 16.69 -24.22 3.65
N VAL A 242 15.41 -24.58 3.62
CA VAL A 242 14.53 -24.44 4.78
C VAL A 242 14.86 -25.51 5.78
N THR A 243 15.30 -25.11 6.99
CA THR A 243 15.57 -26.03 8.09
C THR A 243 14.50 -25.83 9.16
N PHE A 244 13.93 -26.94 9.61
CA PHE A 244 13.01 -26.94 10.74
C PHE A 244 13.82 -27.28 12.01
N HIS A 245 13.91 -26.32 12.92
CA HIS A 245 14.38 -26.55 14.27
C HIS A 245 13.13 -26.58 15.16
N ALA A 246 12.79 -27.75 15.65
CA ALA A 246 11.79 -27.89 16.71
C ALA A 246 12.37 -27.22 17.98
N HIS A 247 11.69 -26.18 18.46
CA HIS A 247 11.98 -25.56 19.76
C HIS A 247 11.17 -26.24 20.83
#